data_1ec2a2bfae62a8d65eabd007be52afff
#
_entry.id   1ec2a2bfae62a8d65eabd007be52afff
#
_cell.length_a   1.000
_cell.length_b   1.000
_cell.length_c   1.000
_cell.angle_alpha   90.00
_cell.angle_beta   90.00
_cell.angle_gamma   90.00
#
_symmetry.space_group_name_H-M   'P 1'
#
loop_
_entity.id
_entity.type
_entity.pdbx_description
1 polymer ?
#
loop_
_entity_poly.entity_id
_entity_poly.type
_entity_poly.pdbx_seq_one_letter_code
_entity_poly.pdbx_strand_id
1 'polypeptide(L)'
;MPRNSFIQMTKLHNVRGRIYYISSPKKQENLYAVYETTDRNFWTDLAKYNQAEFKKSGTEGKCIEARELIIALPESFTEYPPDRLLQIFTDHFRQTYGTDCIAALHHNKRKTNYHIHLIFSERTLLEQPIEKVATRNMFYDEKGNHVRTKKEILDEEGNIRKRCKVIHKGEVYERQIFSIKDKHFKAENFLDTVKQDYTNLINQYVRDKSQRLEVFERGGMYLATKKIGKNLSLIHISEPTRHSLIS
;
A
#
# COMPACT_ATOMS: atom_id res chain seq x y z
N MET A 1 -22.04 -6.41 24.54
CA MET A 1 -20.82 -7.10 24.04
C MET A 1 -19.94 -6.08 23.36
N PRO A 2 -18.63 -6.08 23.55
CA PRO A 2 -17.74 -5.21 22.82
C PRO A 2 -17.82 -5.52 21.32
N ARG A 3 -17.76 -4.48 20.48
CA ARG A 3 -17.73 -4.61 19.03
C ARG A 3 -16.31 -4.87 18.55
N ASN A 4 -16.14 -5.70 17.55
CA ASN A 4 -14.83 -5.93 16.97
C ASN A 4 -14.46 -4.78 16.02
N SER A 5 -13.19 -4.37 16.05
CA SER A 5 -12.61 -3.47 15.06
C SER A 5 -12.54 -4.16 13.70
N PHE A 6 -12.73 -3.38 12.63
CA PHE A 6 -12.55 -3.86 11.26
C PHE A 6 -11.40 -3.12 10.60
N ILE A 7 -10.29 -3.84 10.42
CA ILE A 7 -9.11 -3.35 9.72
C ILE A 7 -8.67 -4.43 8.74
N GLN A 8 -8.58 -4.04 7.47
CA GLN A 8 -8.21 -4.94 6.38
C GLN A 8 -7.04 -4.37 5.61
N MET A 9 -6.14 -5.24 5.15
CA MET A 9 -5.02 -4.86 4.28
C MET A 9 -5.15 -5.51 2.91
N THR A 10 -4.88 -4.73 1.85
CA THR A 10 -4.85 -5.20 0.47
C THR A 10 -3.57 -4.80 -0.23
N LYS A 11 -3.16 -5.62 -1.22
CA LYS A 11 -2.02 -5.34 -2.09
C LYS A 11 -2.50 -4.53 -3.30
N LEU A 12 -1.82 -3.46 -3.65
CA LEU A 12 -2.14 -2.63 -4.79
C LEU A 12 -1.20 -2.89 -5.95
N HIS A 13 -1.79 -3.14 -7.12
CA HIS A 13 -1.10 -3.37 -8.39
C HIS A 13 -1.19 -2.17 -9.35
N ASN A 14 -1.95 -1.15 -8.95
CA ASN A 14 -2.09 0.13 -9.63
C ASN A 14 -2.35 1.20 -8.56
N VAL A 15 -1.28 1.66 -7.94
CA VAL A 15 -1.37 2.65 -6.84
C VAL A 15 -1.92 3.98 -7.33
N ARG A 16 -1.55 4.44 -8.52
CA ARG A 16 -2.02 5.72 -9.08
C ARG A 16 -3.53 5.71 -9.33
N GLY A 17 -4.02 4.64 -9.96
CA GLY A 17 -5.46 4.48 -10.20
C GLY A 17 -6.25 4.38 -8.89
N ARG A 18 -5.68 3.73 -7.88
CA ARG A 18 -6.33 3.62 -6.57
C ARG A 18 -6.36 4.95 -5.83
N ILE A 19 -5.25 5.71 -5.82
CA ILE A 19 -5.19 7.06 -5.24
C ILE A 19 -6.22 7.97 -5.90
N TYR A 20 -6.27 7.99 -7.23
CA TYR A 20 -7.27 8.77 -7.95
C TYR A 20 -8.70 8.37 -7.53
N TYR A 21 -8.97 7.08 -7.41
CA TYR A 21 -10.29 6.59 -7.03
C TYR A 21 -10.70 7.04 -5.63
N ILE A 22 -9.84 6.91 -4.61
CA ILE A 22 -10.19 7.23 -3.23
C ILE A 22 -10.20 8.73 -2.93
N SER A 23 -9.43 9.55 -3.69
CA SER A 23 -9.26 10.99 -3.42
C SER A 23 -10.05 11.89 -4.36
N SER A 24 -10.82 11.34 -5.31
CA SER A 24 -11.58 12.14 -6.27
C SER A 24 -13.04 12.34 -5.85
N PRO A 25 -13.50 13.57 -5.62
CA PRO A 25 -14.91 13.85 -5.34
C PRO A 25 -15.86 13.38 -6.45
N LYS A 26 -15.37 13.30 -7.71
CA LYS A 26 -16.16 12.77 -8.85
C LYS A 26 -16.40 11.26 -8.75
N LYS A 27 -15.53 10.53 -8.04
CA LYS A 27 -15.63 9.07 -7.87
C LYS A 27 -16.21 8.66 -6.53
N GLN A 28 -16.10 9.54 -5.52
CA GLN A 28 -16.50 9.29 -4.13
C GLN A 28 -17.50 10.35 -3.70
N GLU A 29 -18.77 10.00 -3.74
CA GLU A 29 -19.88 10.89 -3.41
C GLU A 29 -19.81 11.40 -1.94
N ASN A 30 -19.31 10.54 -1.03
CA ASN A 30 -19.18 10.83 0.39
C ASN A 30 -17.70 10.92 0.84
N LEU A 31 -16.88 11.62 0.07
CA LEU A 31 -15.51 11.97 0.44
C LEU A 31 -15.53 13.16 1.40
N TYR A 32 -14.95 13.00 2.59
CA TYR A 32 -14.92 14.04 3.62
C TYR A 32 -13.57 14.75 3.71
N ALA A 33 -12.47 14.01 3.58
CA ALA A 33 -11.13 14.55 3.66
C ALA A 33 -10.13 13.70 2.86
N VAL A 34 -9.03 14.34 2.45
CA VAL A 34 -7.83 13.69 1.89
C VAL A 34 -6.62 14.28 2.59
N TYR A 35 -5.69 13.44 3.04
CA TYR A 35 -4.45 13.87 3.66
C TYR A 35 -3.26 13.09 3.09
N GLU A 36 -2.19 13.81 2.76
CA GLU A 36 -1.00 13.28 2.10
C GLU A 36 0.25 13.68 2.89
N THR A 37 1.14 12.73 3.15
CA THR A 37 2.40 12.99 3.86
C THR A 37 3.55 13.32 2.91
N THR A 38 3.34 13.13 1.61
CA THR A 38 4.32 13.37 0.54
C THR A 38 3.61 13.85 -0.73
N ASP A 39 4.39 14.35 -1.69
CA ASP A 39 3.89 14.81 -2.99
C ASP A 39 3.33 13.65 -3.85
N ARG A 40 2.35 13.93 -4.70
CA ARG A 40 1.74 12.93 -5.60
C ARG A 40 2.70 12.34 -6.63
N ASN A 41 3.75 13.07 -7.00
CA ASN A 41 4.77 12.55 -7.90
C ASN A 41 5.51 11.36 -7.29
N PHE A 42 5.69 11.36 -5.96
CA PHE A 42 6.25 10.22 -5.23
C PHE A 42 5.58 8.89 -5.63
N TRP A 43 4.23 8.85 -5.66
CA TRP A 43 3.49 7.64 -6.00
C TRP A 43 3.64 7.22 -7.46
N THR A 44 3.83 8.20 -8.35
CA THR A 44 4.09 7.94 -9.76
C THR A 44 5.48 7.32 -9.96
N ASP A 45 6.48 7.86 -9.28
CA ASP A 45 7.85 7.39 -9.38
C ASP A 45 8.03 6.05 -8.64
N LEU A 46 7.36 5.88 -7.48
CA LEU A 46 7.30 4.61 -6.77
C LEU A 46 6.70 3.48 -7.63
N ALA A 47 5.59 3.75 -8.34
CA ALA A 47 4.98 2.78 -9.24
C ALA A 47 5.94 2.38 -10.36
N LYS A 48 6.54 3.34 -11.05
CA LYS A 48 7.53 3.11 -12.13
C LYS A 48 8.71 2.29 -11.61
N TYR A 49 9.26 2.71 -10.45
CA TYR A 49 10.40 2.05 -9.84
C TYR A 49 10.08 0.58 -9.47
N ASN A 50 8.95 0.34 -8.80
CA ASN A 50 8.51 -1.01 -8.44
C ASN A 50 8.29 -1.90 -9.67
N GLN A 51 7.68 -1.37 -10.74
CA GLN A 51 7.46 -2.10 -12.00
C GLN A 51 8.80 -2.46 -12.66
N ALA A 52 9.76 -1.54 -12.68
CA ALA A 52 11.09 -1.79 -13.25
C ALA A 52 11.84 -2.88 -12.45
N GLU A 53 11.84 -2.80 -11.13
CA GLU A 53 12.46 -3.81 -10.26
C GLU A 53 11.78 -5.17 -10.37
N PHE A 54 10.44 -5.19 -10.45
CA PHE A 54 9.67 -6.41 -10.63
C PHE A 54 10.01 -7.10 -11.98
N LYS A 55 10.11 -6.33 -13.06
CA LYS A 55 10.50 -6.84 -14.37
C LYS A 55 11.92 -7.42 -14.34
N LYS A 56 12.88 -6.73 -13.67
CA LYS A 56 14.25 -7.24 -13.53
C LYS A 56 14.33 -8.54 -12.73
N SER A 57 13.45 -8.74 -11.76
CA SER A 57 13.47 -9.94 -10.92
C SER A 57 13.05 -11.22 -11.64
N GLY A 58 12.38 -11.12 -12.80
CA GLY A 58 11.84 -12.26 -13.52
C GLY A 58 10.72 -13.00 -12.78
N THR A 59 10.21 -12.44 -11.68
CA THR A 59 9.15 -13.05 -10.88
C THR A 59 7.83 -13.04 -11.64
N GLU A 60 7.13 -14.17 -11.66
CA GLU A 60 5.79 -14.26 -12.23
C GLU A 60 4.73 -13.56 -11.36
N GLY A 61 3.62 -13.17 -12.00
CA GLY A 61 2.47 -12.57 -11.33
C GLY A 61 2.36 -11.06 -11.53
N LYS A 62 1.80 -10.35 -10.53
CA LYS A 62 1.56 -8.91 -10.58
C LYS A 62 2.46 -8.17 -9.60
N CYS A 63 3.09 -7.10 -10.06
CA CYS A 63 3.88 -6.22 -9.21
C CYS A 63 3.01 -5.63 -8.10
N ILE A 64 3.49 -5.67 -6.85
CA ILE A 64 2.90 -4.93 -5.73
C ILE A 64 3.56 -3.55 -5.72
N GLU A 65 2.80 -2.51 -6.03
CA GLU A 65 3.28 -1.13 -6.06
C GLU A 65 3.20 -0.46 -4.70
N ALA A 66 2.13 -0.75 -3.93
CA ALA A 66 1.88 -0.23 -2.59
C ALA A 66 0.91 -1.17 -1.85
N ARG A 67 0.58 -0.82 -0.60
CA ARG A 67 -0.48 -1.48 0.18
C ARG A 67 -1.52 -0.48 0.63
N GLU A 68 -2.70 -0.97 0.93
CA GLU A 68 -3.82 -0.18 1.45
C GLU A 68 -4.38 -0.83 2.71
N LEU A 69 -4.59 -0.03 3.74
CA LEU A 69 -5.41 -0.36 4.89
C LEU A 69 -6.80 0.26 4.70
N ILE A 70 -7.83 -0.49 5.06
CA ILE A 70 -9.18 0.01 5.24
C ILE A 70 -9.48 -0.08 6.73
N ILE A 71 -9.72 1.05 7.37
CA ILE A 71 -9.93 1.18 8.81
C ILE A 71 -11.34 1.69 9.03
N ALA A 72 -12.23 0.83 9.51
CA ALA A 72 -13.59 1.25 9.86
C ALA A 72 -13.58 2.02 11.20
N LEU A 73 -14.30 3.12 11.22
CA LEU A 73 -14.44 3.98 12.38
C LEU A 73 -15.84 3.85 12.99
N PRO A 74 -15.99 4.00 14.33
CA PRO A 74 -17.28 4.14 14.95
C PRO A 74 -18.07 5.34 14.38
N GLU A 75 -19.39 5.24 14.30
CA GLU A 75 -20.25 6.32 13.77
C GLU A 75 -20.10 7.62 14.57
N SER A 76 -19.84 7.55 15.86
CA SER A 76 -19.56 8.72 16.72
C SER A 76 -18.36 9.56 16.26
N PHE A 77 -17.48 9.00 15.42
CA PHE A 77 -16.33 9.71 14.85
C PHE A 77 -16.72 10.74 13.78
N THR A 78 -17.95 10.71 13.30
CA THR A 78 -18.51 11.76 12.42
C THR A 78 -18.65 13.11 13.14
N GLU A 79 -18.60 13.13 14.45
CA GLU A 79 -18.61 14.35 15.27
C GLU A 79 -17.25 15.08 15.29
N TYR A 80 -16.17 14.41 14.87
CA TYR A 80 -14.85 15.01 14.80
C TYR A 80 -14.64 15.73 13.47
N PRO A 81 -13.87 16.84 13.44
CA PRO A 81 -13.48 17.49 12.20
C PRO A 81 -12.74 16.48 11.28
N PRO A 82 -13.24 16.22 10.05
CA PRO A 82 -12.72 15.16 9.18
C PRO A 82 -11.24 15.28 8.89
N ASP A 83 -10.76 16.48 8.55
CA ASP A 83 -9.34 16.72 8.23
C ASP A 83 -8.44 16.40 9.41
N ARG A 84 -8.83 16.85 10.62
CA ARG A 84 -8.04 16.60 11.82
C ARG A 84 -8.02 15.13 12.20
N LEU A 85 -9.16 14.48 12.10
CA LEU A 85 -9.27 13.04 12.35
C LEU A 85 -8.37 12.26 11.39
N LEU A 86 -8.48 12.53 10.08
CA LEU A 86 -7.69 11.86 9.08
C LEU A 86 -6.19 12.09 9.26
N GLN A 87 -5.79 13.32 9.58
CA GLN A 87 -4.41 13.66 9.88
C GLN A 87 -3.85 12.81 11.03
N ILE A 88 -4.56 12.74 12.17
CA ILE A 88 -4.14 11.96 13.34
C ILE A 88 -3.87 10.50 12.96
N PHE A 89 -4.80 9.87 12.24
CA PHE A 89 -4.69 8.46 11.87
C PHE A 89 -3.57 8.20 10.85
N THR A 90 -3.33 9.13 9.95
CA THR A 90 -2.28 9.02 8.93
C THR A 90 -0.90 9.29 9.52
N ASP A 91 -0.77 10.35 10.32
CA ASP A 91 0.49 10.69 10.99
C ASP A 91 0.90 9.60 11.98
N HIS A 92 -0.06 8.97 12.66
CA HIS A 92 0.20 7.82 13.51
C HIS A 92 0.89 6.69 12.74
N PHE A 93 0.38 6.33 11.55
CA PHE A 93 1.02 5.31 10.71
C PHE A 93 2.43 5.72 10.28
N ARG A 94 2.58 6.95 9.80
CA ARG A 94 3.86 7.49 9.37
C ARG A 94 4.90 7.47 10.49
N GLN A 95 4.52 7.89 11.68
CA GLN A 95 5.41 7.92 12.85
C GLN A 95 5.79 6.52 13.33
N THR A 96 4.84 5.59 13.32
CA THR A 96 5.05 4.21 13.79
C THR A 96 5.90 3.39 12.81
N TYR A 97 5.67 3.55 11.51
CA TYR A 97 6.27 2.68 10.49
C TYR A 97 7.27 3.39 9.56
N GLY A 98 7.48 4.70 9.72
CA GLY A 98 8.51 5.45 9.00
C GLY A 98 8.33 5.51 7.48
N THR A 99 7.09 5.39 6.98
CA THR A 99 6.81 5.39 5.54
C THR A 99 5.78 6.42 5.14
N ASP A 100 5.86 6.89 3.88
CA ASP A 100 4.94 7.86 3.36
C ASP A 100 3.58 7.26 3.04
N CYS A 101 2.54 8.07 3.29
CA CYS A 101 1.14 7.69 3.19
C CYS A 101 0.30 8.72 2.45
N ILE A 102 -0.78 8.24 1.85
CA ILE A 102 -1.94 9.04 1.47
C ILE A 102 -3.18 8.38 2.01
N ALA A 103 -4.06 9.17 2.59
CA ALA A 103 -5.30 8.66 3.14
C ALA A 103 -6.51 9.48 2.68
N ALA A 104 -7.67 8.83 2.66
CA ALA A 104 -8.95 9.44 2.35
C ALA A 104 -10.02 8.91 3.30
N LEU A 105 -10.86 9.82 3.79
CA LEU A 105 -11.93 9.53 4.74
C LEU A 105 -13.27 9.56 4.02
N HIS A 106 -13.99 8.45 4.10
CA HIS A 106 -15.21 8.23 3.36
C HIS A 106 -16.37 7.76 4.23
N HIS A 107 -17.59 8.02 3.75
CA HIS A 107 -18.74 7.16 4.03
C HIS A 107 -19.06 6.29 2.82
N ASN A 108 -19.66 5.12 3.04
CA ASN A 108 -20.34 4.41 1.95
C ASN A 108 -21.58 5.18 1.49
N LYS A 109 -22.17 4.81 0.34
CA LYS A 109 -23.35 5.50 -0.23
C LYS A 109 -24.54 5.59 0.73
N ARG A 110 -24.71 4.59 1.61
CA ARG A 110 -25.80 4.53 2.60
C ARG A 110 -25.48 5.23 3.91
N LYS A 111 -24.29 5.80 4.05
CA LYS A 111 -23.79 6.43 5.28
C LYS A 111 -23.87 5.52 6.51
N THR A 112 -23.58 4.23 6.33
CA THR A 112 -23.57 3.22 7.41
C THR A 112 -22.18 2.69 7.71
N ASN A 113 -21.15 3.17 7.00
CA ASN A 113 -19.78 2.71 7.18
C ASN A 113 -18.81 3.89 6.97
N TYR A 114 -18.41 4.50 8.06
CA TYR A 114 -17.39 5.55 8.10
C TYR A 114 -16.02 4.91 8.18
N HIS A 115 -15.14 5.21 7.24
CA HIS A 115 -13.87 4.49 7.15
C HIS A 115 -12.76 5.30 6.47
N ILE A 116 -11.54 4.97 6.82
CA ILE A 116 -10.33 5.51 6.22
C ILE A 116 -9.77 4.49 5.23
N HIS A 117 -9.44 4.96 4.01
CA HIS A 117 -8.49 4.32 3.11
C HIS A 117 -7.12 4.94 3.34
N LEU A 118 -6.15 4.15 3.79
CA LEU A 118 -4.77 4.57 4.00
C LEU A 118 -3.85 3.76 3.11
N ILE A 119 -3.28 4.40 2.10
CA ILE A 119 -2.30 3.80 1.19
C ILE A 119 -0.90 4.15 1.68
N PHE A 120 -0.03 3.15 1.75
CA PHE A 120 1.35 3.32 2.20
C PHE A 120 2.35 2.60 1.30
N SER A 121 3.59 3.11 1.27
CA SER A 121 4.69 2.55 0.52
C SER A 121 5.42 1.47 1.33
N GLU A 122 5.91 0.44 0.65
CA GLU A 122 6.87 -0.52 1.24
C GLU A 122 8.32 -0.01 1.12
N ARG A 123 8.54 1.21 0.58
CA ARG A 123 9.85 1.82 0.36
C ARG A 123 9.84 3.28 0.81
N THR A 124 10.98 3.78 1.18
CA THR A 124 11.21 5.21 1.45
C THR A 124 12.00 5.84 0.31
N LEU A 125 11.77 7.12 0.05
CA LEU A 125 12.59 7.89 -0.85
C LEU A 125 13.97 8.11 -0.19
N LEU A 126 15.04 7.88 -0.93
CA LEU A 126 16.40 8.13 -0.44
C LEU A 126 16.72 9.62 -0.51
N GLU A 127 17.37 10.16 0.51
CA GLU A 127 17.84 11.55 0.51
C GLU A 127 18.80 11.83 -0.65
N GLN A 128 19.65 10.86 -0.93
CA GLN A 128 20.54 10.89 -2.09
C GLN A 128 20.38 9.59 -2.88
N PRO A 129 20.18 9.69 -4.20
CA PRO A 129 20.15 8.51 -5.06
C PRO A 129 21.46 7.74 -5.01
N ILE A 130 21.37 6.41 -4.94
CA ILE A 130 22.54 5.54 -5.06
C ILE A 130 22.78 5.31 -6.56
N GLU A 131 23.92 5.75 -7.05
CA GLU A 131 24.30 5.60 -8.46
C GLU A 131 25.26 4.42 -8.64
N LYS A 132 24.97 3.58 -9.65
CA LYS A 132 25.89 2.56 -10.12
C LYS A 132 26.62 3.05 -11.35
N VAL A 133 27.94 3.16 -11.21
CA VAL A 133 28.84 3.60 -12.28
C VAL A 133 29.47 2.38 -12.93
N ALA A 134 29.51 2.36 -14.26
CA ALA A 134 30.14 1.28 -15.01
C ALA A 134 31.66 1.26 -14.79
N THR A 135 32.20 0.20 -14.22
CA THR A 135 33.65 0.00 -14.00
C THR A 135 34.36 -0.47 -15.27
N ARG A 136 33.62 -0.90 -16.27
CA ARG A 136 34.07 -1.31 -17.63
C ARG A 136 33.00 -1.01 -18.65
N ASN A 137 33.30 -1.08 -19.94
CA ASN A 137 32.29 -1.02 -20.97
C ASN A 137 31.35 -2.21 -20.86
N MET A 138 30.03 -1.96 -20.96
CA MET A 138 28.97 -2.96 -20.89
C MET A 138 28.17 -2.91 -22.19
N PHE A 139 27.81 -4.07 -22.72
CA PHE A 139 27.13 -4.22 -24.00
C PHE A 139 25.81 -4.92 -23.80
N TYR A 140 24.77 -4.46 -24.49
CA TYR A 140 23.41 -5.01 -24.42
C TYR A 140 22.88 -5.24 -25.82
N ASP A 141 22.26 -6.42 -26.03
CA ASP A 141 21.61 -6.78 -27.27
C ASP A 141 20.31 -5.99 -27.52
N GLU A 142 19.64 -6.25 -28.61
CA GLU A 142 18.38 -5.63 -29.02
C GLU A 142 17.21 -5.91 -28.07
N LYS A 143 17.32 -6.99 -27.29
CA LYS A 143 16.35 -7.39 -26.26
C LYS A 143 16.66 -6.81 -24.89
N GLY A 144 17.81 -6.10 -24.77
CA GLY A 144 18.29 -5.53 -23.50
C GLY A 144 19.03 -6.54 -22.62
N ASN A 145 19.42 -7.71 -23.13
CA ASN A 145 20.25 -8.66 -22.41
C ASN A 145 21.71 -8.24 -22.44
N HIS A 146 22.39 -8.36 -21.32
CA HIS A 146 23.82 -8.11 -21.24
C HIS A 146 24.58 -9.18 -22.05
N VAL A 147 25.46 -8.75 -22.95
CA VAL A 147 26.34 -9.60 -23.74
C VAL A 147 27.79 -9.35 -23.33
N ARG A 148 28.64 -10.34 -23.58
CA ARG A 148 30.02 -10.37 -23.08
C ARG A 148 30.96 -9.45 -23.84
N THR A 149 30.77 -9.37 -25.16
CA THR A 149 31.72 -8.69 -26.05
C THR A 149 31.00 -7.68 -26.96
N LYS A 150 31.73 -6.63 -27.39
CA LYS A 150 31.22 -5.68 -28.38
C LYS A 150 30.87 -6.34 -29.73
N LYS A 151 31.58 -7.39 -30.11
CA LYS A 151 31.33 -8.10 -31.37
C LYS A 151 29.91 -8.63 -31.49
N GLU A 152 29.30 -9.02 -30.38
CA GLU A 152 27.94 -9.61 -30.36
C GLU A 152 26.84 -8.61 -30.68
N ILE A 153 27.14 -7.29 -30.67
CA ILE A 153 26.20 -6.22 -30.97
C ILE A 153 26.52 -5.48 -32.28
N LEU A 154 27.53 -5.92 -33.03
CA LEU A 154 27.90 -5.35 -34.32
C LEU A 154 27.17 -6.04 -35.48
N ASP A 155 26.93 -5.28 -36.55
CA ASP A 155 26.54 -5.81 -37.85
C ASP A 155 27.76 -6.26 -38.67
N GLU A 156 27.54 -6.75 -39.93
CA GLU A 156 28.59 -7.19 -40.84
C GLU A 156 29.54 -6.06 -41.26
N GLU A 157 29.06 -4.82 -41.17
CA GLU A 157 29.84 -3.61 -41.49
C GLU A 157 30.61 -3.06 -40.28
N GLY A 158 30.48 -3.68 -39.10
CA GLY A 158 31.16 -3.27 -37.86
C GLY A 158 30.47 -2.15 -37.10
N ASN A 159 29.25 -1.77 -37.47
CA ASN A 159 28.44 -0.76 -36.74
C ASN A 159 27.61 -1.42 -35.65
N ILE A 160 27.24 -0.63 -34.62
CA ILE A 160 26.35 -1.12 -33.57
C ILE A 160 24.93 -1.26 -34.13
N ARG A 161 24.37 -2.49 -34.04
CA ARG A 161 23.01 -2.77 -34.49
C ARG A 161 21.96 -1.92 -33.80
N LYS A 162 20.88 -1.57 -34.51
CA LYS A 162 19.76 -0.83 -33.97
C LYS A 162 19.23 -1.49 -32.67
N ARG A 163 18.92 -0.67 -31.66
CA ARG A 163 18.42 -1.06 -30.34
C ARG A 163 19.46 -1.73 -29.42
N CYS A 164 20.65 -2.04 -29.89
CA CYS A 164 21.74 -2.43 -29.01
C CYS A 164 22.24 -1.19 -28.23
N LYS A 165 22.72 -1.41 -27.01
CA LYS A 165 23.18 -0.31 -26.13
C LYS A 165 24.59 -0.59 -25.66
N VAL A 166 25.41 0.45 -25.65
CA VAL A 166 26.72 0.46 -24.99
C VAL A 166 26.65 1.42 -23.82
N ILE A 167 27.18 0.99 -22.69
CA ILE A 167 27.40 1.83 -21.51
C ILE A 167 28.91 1.89 -21.33
N HIS A 168 29.49 3.07 -21.41
CA HIS A 168 30.93 3.25 -21.29
C HIS A 168 31.37 3.22 -19.83
N LYS A 169 32.63 2.85 -19.63
CA LYS A 169 33.28 2.96 -18.32
C LYS A 169 33.16 4.40 -17.81
N GLY A 170 32.71 4.57 -16.57
CA GLY A 170 32.48 5.87 -15.93
C GLY A 170 31.06 6.39 -16.10
N GLU A 171 30.21 5.81 -16.96
CA GLU A 171 28.82 6.23 -17.08
C GLU A 171 27.96 5.67 -15.95
N VAL A 172 27.03 6.50 -15.44
CA VAL A 172 25.97 6.05 -14.51
C VAL A 172 24.95 5.26 -15.31
N TYR A 173 24.77 4.00 -14.98
CA TYR A 173 23.85 3.12 -15.71
C TYR A 173 22.59 2.74 -14.92
N GLU A 174 22.61 2.92 -13.63
CA GLU A 174 21.48 2.64 -12.76
C GLU A 174 21.46 3.67 -11.61
N ARG A 175 20.27 4.18 -11.31
CA ARG A 175 20.05 5.13 -10.23
C ARG A 175 18.96 4.58 -9.34
N GLN A 176 19.29 4.25 -8.12
CA GLN A 176 18.34 3.80 -7.10
C GLN A 176 17.89 5.02 -6.29
N ILE A 177 16.63 5.39 -6.45
CA ILE A 177 16.00 6.53 -5.77
C ILE A 177 15.16 6.12 -4.56
N PHE A 178 14.81 4.84 -4.46
CA PHE A 178 14.06 4.29 -3.34
C PHE A 178 14.86 3.24 -2.59
N SER A 179 14.58 3.08 -1.30
CA SER A 179 15.09 1.97 -0.49
C SER A 179 14.66 0.61 -1.06
N ILE A 180 15.24 -0.47 -0.60
CA ILE A 180 14.69 -1.81 -0.79
C ILE A 180 13.33 -1.91 -0.09
N LYS A 181 12.45 -2.81 -0.56
CA LYS A 181 11.16 -3.07 0.13
C LYS A 181 11.41 -3.56 1.54
N ASP A 182 10.80 -2.88 2.50
CA ASP A 182 10.89 -3.29 3.90
C ASP A 182 10.16 -4.63 4.09
N LYS A 183 10.89 -5.58 4.65
CA LYS A 183 10.39 -6.94 4.93
C LYS A 183 9.33 -6.94 6.04
N HIS A 184 9.34 -5.93 6.91
CA HIS A 184 8.38 -5.79 7.99
C HIS A 184 6.93 -5.83 7.47
N PHE A 185 6.64 -5.14 6.37
CA PHE A 185 5.31 -5.13 5.73
C PHE A 185 4.86 -6.48 5.14
N LYS A 186 5.76 -7.46 5.07
CA LYS A 186 5.48 -8.82 4.59
C LYS A 186 5.39 -9.83 5.72
N ALA A 187 5.72 -9.45 6.94
CA ALA A 187 5.67 -10.34 8.10
C ALA A 187 4.22 -10.81 8.33
N GLU A 188 4.06 -12.07 8.71
CA GLU A 188 2.74 -12.68 8.93
C GLU A 188 1.94 -11.97 10.01
N ASN A 189 2.61 -11.52 11.07
CA ASN A 189 2.01 -10.81 12.20
C ASN A 189 1.79 -9.32 11.95
N PHE A 190 2.30 -8.73 10.84
CA PHE A 190 2.21 -7.29 10.58
C PHE A 190 0.76 -6.79 10.65
N LEU A 191 -0.17 -7.48 9.97
CA LEU A 191 -1.57 -7.07 9.98
C LEU A 191 -2.20 -7.16 11.38
N ASP A 192 -1.83 -8.16 12.16
CA ASP A 192 -2.38 -8.31 13.51
C ASP A 192 -1.83 -7.24 14.47
N THR A 193 -0.55 -6.87 14.31
CA THR A 193 0.04 -5.71 15.00
C THR A 193 -0.69 -4.41 14.64
N VAL A 194 -0.91 -4.16 13.35
CA VAL A 194 -1.64 -2.98 12.86
C VAL A 194 -3.07 -2.93 13.40
N LYS A 195 -3.77 -4.07 13.45
CA LYS A 195 -5.11 -4.13 14.04
C LYS A 195 -5.13 -3.74 15.51
N GLN A 196 -4.19 -4.27 16.28
CA GLN A 196 -4.09 -3.93 17.70
C GLN A 196 -3.80 -2.44 17.90
N ASP A 197 -2.84 -1.93 17.13
CA ASP A 197 -2.39 -0.56 17.19
C ASP A 197 -3.51 0.44 16.86
N TYR A 198 -4.19 0.26 15.73
CA TYR A 198 -5.29 1.13 15.35
C TYR A 198 -6.55 0.95 16.22
N THR A 199 -6.79 -0.26 16.74
CA THR A 199 -7.89 -0.46 17.71
C THR A 199 -7.61 0.32 18.98
N ASN A 200 -6.38 0.34 19.46
CA ASN A 200 -5.96 1.14 20.61
C ASN A 200 -6.10 2.64 20.31
N LEU A 201 -5.67 3.09 19.12
CA LEU A 201 -5.81 4.48 18.69
C LEU A 201 -7.29 4.90 18.66
N ILE A 202 -8.16 4.10 18.02
CA ILE A 202 -9.60 4.36 18.00
C ILE A 202 -10.14 4.51 19.43
N ASN A 203 -9.78 3.59 20.31
CA ASN A 203 -10.27 3.57 21.69
C ASN A 203 -9.81 4.77 22.54
N GLN A 204 -8.72 5.45 22.16
CA GLN A 204 -8.30 6.69 22.80
C GLN A 204 -9.27 7.86 22.52
N TYR A 205 -9.93 7.84 21.34
CA TYR A 205 -10.85 8.89 20.90
C TYR A 205 -12.34 8.53 21.12
N VAL A 206 -12.64 7.30 21.53
CA VAL A 206 -14.01 6.89 21.90
C VAL A 206 -14.39 7.51 23.24
N ARG A 207 -15.41 8.36 23.23
CA ARG A 207 -15.90 9.05 24.43
C ARG A 207 -16.70 8.12 25.35
N ASP A 208 -17.58 7.32 24.78
CA ASP A 208 -18.40 6.34 25.51
C ASP A 208 -17.68 5.01 25.59
N LYS A 209 -17.33 4.60 26.80
CA LYS A 209 -16.65 3.32 27.06
C LYS A 209 -17.41 2.11 26.50
N SER A 210 -18.74 2.19 26.38
CA SER A 210 -19.56 1.11 25.82
C SER A 210 -19.34 0.91 24.30
N GLN A 211 -18.76 1.91 23.62
CA GLN A 211 -18.46 1.90 22.19
C GLN A 211 -17.01 1.48 21.88
N ARG A 212 -16.23 1.11 22.88
CA ARG A 212 -14.87 0.63 22.68
C ARG A 212 -14.87 -0.62 21.83
N LEU A 213 -13.84 -0.73 21.01
CA LEU A 213 -13.63 -1.85 20.10
C LEU A 213 -12.59 -2.82 20.65
N GLU A 214 -12.68 -4.07 20.26
CA GLU A 214 -11.69 -5.11 20.52
C GLU A 214 -11.19 -5.70 19.21
N VAL A 215 -9.97 -6.22 19.20
CA VAL A 215 -9.47 -6.98 18.06
C VAL A 215 -10.13 -8.36 18.06
N PHE A 216 -10.61 -8.80 16.90
CA PHE A 216 -11.19 -10.13 16.77
C PHE A 216 -10.16 -11.22 17.07
N GLU A 217 -10.43 -12.04 18.05
CA GLU A 217 -9.59 -13.17 18.46
C GLU A 217 -9.91 -14.41 17.63
N ARG A 218 -8.92 -14.88 16.86
CA ARG A 218 -9.04 -16.12 16.08
C ARG A 218 -9.01 -17.33 17.02
N GLY A 219 -9.99 -18.20 16.89
CA GLY A 219 -10.12 -19.38 17.78
C GLY A 219 -10.79 -19.08 19.12
N GLY A 220 -11.24 -17.84 19.35
CA GLY A 220 -12.06 -17.48 20.50
C GLY A 220 -13.49 -18.03 20.41
N MET A 221 -14.35 -17.60 21.33
CA MET A 221 -15.74 -18.06 21.48
C MET A 221 -16.63 -17.78 20.25
N TYR A 222 -16.22 -16.89 19.35
CA TYR A 222 -16.99 -16.41 18.22
C TYR A 222 -16.35 -16.76 16.88
N LEU A 223 -17.19 -17.14 15.91
CA LEU A 223 -16.74 -17.36 14.53
C LEU A 223 -16.54 -16.03 13.79
N ALA A 224 -15.52 -16.00 12.93
CA ALA A 224 -15.35 -14.88 12.00
C ALA A 224 -16.54 -14.81 11.02
N THR A 225 -17.06 -13.61 10.77
CA THR A 225 -18.11 -13.40 9.79
C THR A 225 -17.63 -13.78 8.38
N LYS A 226 -18.40 -14.59 7.66
CA LYS A 226 -18.11 -14.93 6.26
C LYS A 226 -18.59 -13.80 5.34
N LYS A 227 -17.77 -13.43 4.37
CA LYS A 227 -18.15 -12.50 3.29
C LYS A 227 -19.21 -13.18 2.41
N ILE A 228 -20.44 -12.70 2.44
CA ILE A 228 -21.54 -13.20 1.63
C ILE A 228 -21.59 -12.41 0.32
N GLY A 229 -20.99 -12.94 -0.75
CA GLY A 229 -21.14 -12.50 -2.14
C GLY A 229 -20.69 -11.07 -2.48
N LYS A 230 -20.53 -10.80 -3.78
CA LYS A 230 -20.11 -9.47 -4.30
C LYS A 230 -21.20 -8.38 -4.24
N ASN A 231 -22.48 -8.76 -4.14
CA ASN A 231 -23.62 -7.85 -4.27
C ASN A 231 -24.34 -7.53 -2.94
N LEU A 232 -23.96 -8.16 -1.86
CA LEU A 232 -24.44 -7.79 -0.53
C LEU A 232 -23.38 -6.89 0.08
N SER A 233 -23.71 -5.59 0.18
CA SER A 233 -22.87 -4.62 0.87
C SER A 233 -22.44 -5.15 2.24
N LEU A 234 -21.29 -4.73 2.71
CA LEU A 234 -20.71 -4.98 4.04
C LEU A 234 -21.63 -4.48 5.21
N ILE A 235 -22.95 -4.65 5.09
CA ILE A 235 -23.95 -4.07 5.98
C ILE A 235 -24.11 -4.89 7.25
N HIS A 236 -23.64 -6.09 7.30
CA HIS A 236 -23.68 -6.82 8.53
C HIS A 236 -22.25 -7.17 8.97
N ILE A 237 -21.70 -6.28 9.81
CA ILE A 237 -21.00 -6.79 10.99
C ILE A 237 -22.11 -7.46 11.80
N SER A 238 -22.58 -8.61 11.33
CA SER A 238 -23.44 -9.47 12.12
C SER A 238 -22.63 -9.85 13.35
N GLU A 239 -23.24 -9.76 14.50
CA GLU A 239 -22.64 -10.24 15.74
C GLU A 239 -22.01 -11.60 15.49
N PRO A 240 -20.76 -11.84 15.94
CA PRO A 240 -20.12 -13.13 15.75
C PRO A 240 -21.01 -14.22 16.36
N THR A 241 -21.37 -15.20 15.55
CA THR A 241 -22.21 -16.32 16.00
C THR A 241 -21.42 -17.14 17.01
N ARG A 242 -21.99 -17.42 18.17
CA ARG A 242 -21.40 -18.35 19.16
C ARG A 242 -21.14 -19.69 18.51
N HIS A 243 -19.99 -20.32 18.78
CA HIS A 243 -19.81 -21.74 18.52
C HIS A 243 -20.93 -22.52 19.24
N SER A 244 -21.80 -23.19 18.49
CA SER A 244 -22.67 -24.21 19.09
C SER A 244 -21.74 -25.33 19.54
N LEU A 245 -21.63 -25.52 20.83
CA LEU A 245 -21.12 -26.78 21.39
C LEU A 245 -22.07 -27.89 20.94
N ILE A 246 -21.65 -28.66 19.95
CA ILE A 246 -22.30 -29.93 19.62
C ILE A 246 -21.81 -30.88 20.70
N SER A 247 -22.71 -31.20 21.62
CA SER A 247 -22.57 -32.28 22.56
C SER A 247 -22.69 -33.61 21.85
#